data_2de45a86caaa56e2d84a8483a221e4b3
#
_entry.id   2de45a86caaa56e2d84a8483a221e4b3
#
_cell.length_a   1.000
_cell.length_b   1.000
_cell.length_c   1.000
_cell.angle_alpha   90.00
_cell.angle_beta   90.00
_cell.angle_gamma   90.00
#
_symmetry.space_group_name_H-M   'P 1'
#
loop_
_entity.id
_entity.type
_entity.pdbx_description
1 polymer ?
#
loop_
_entity_poly.entity_id
_entity_poly.type
_entity_poly.pdbx_seq_one_letter_code
_entity_poly.pdbx_strand_id
1 'polypeptide(L)' 'MRVNGVAPGPVDTDLFRARKDEAAIAGSAAMSPFNRVGRPEEVAALIAFLASDRASWILGQIVQPNGGLI' A
#
# COMPACT_ATOMS: atom_id res chain seq x y z
N MET A 1 -2.40 24.62 0.86
CA MET A 1 -1.48 23.45 0.87
C MET A 1 -2.18 22.26 1.52
N ARG A 2 -1.98 21.06 1.00
CA ARG A 2 -2.49 19.83 1.61
C ARG A 2 -1.32 18.91 1.96
N VAL A 3 -1.41 18.24 3.09
CA VAL A 3 -0.41 17.27 3.53
C VAL A 3 -1.14 16.00 3.96
N ASN A 4 -0.80 14.88 3.36
CA ASN A 4 -1.32 13.56 3.70
C ASN A 4 -0.17 12.55 3.73
N GLY A 5 -0.36 11.48 4.49
CA GLY A 5 0.61 10.40 4.57
C GLY A 5 0.06 9.11 3.96
N VAL A 6 0.96 8.22 3.58
CA VAL A 6 0.63 6.89 3.08
C VAL A 6 1.42 5.87 3.88
N ALA A 7 0.72 4.88 4.44
CA ALA A 7 1.33 3.80 5.22
C ALA A 7 0.96 2.45 4.57
N PRO A 8 1.73 1.99 3.56
CA PRO A 8 1.41 0.76 2.85
C PRO A 8 1.58 -0.48 3.71
N GLY A 9 0.79 -1.51 3.42
CA GLY A 9 1.04 -2.85 3.90
C GLY A 9 2.10 -3.56 3.04
N PRO A 10 2.15 -4.91 3.07
CA PRO A 10 3.12 -5.66 2.27
C PRO A 10 2.92 -5.40 0.78
N VAL A 11 3.99 -4.96 0.11
CA VAL A 11 4.01 -4.62 -1.31
C VAL A 11 5.11 -5.41 -2.00
N ASP A 12 4.81 -5.94 -3.17
CA ASP A 12 5.72 -6.77 -3.95
C ASP A 12 6.80 -5.90 -4.60
N THR A 13 7.88 -5.67 -3.87
CA THR A 13 9.05 -4.94 -4.34
C THR A 13 10.28 -5.84 -4.24
N ASP A 14 11.35 -5.48 -4.93
CA ASP A 14 12.61 -6.21 -4.85
C ASP A 14 13.14 -6.24 -3.41
N LEU A 15 13.03 -5.14 -2.70
CA LEU A 15 13.45 -5.06 -1.30
C LEU A 15 12.65 -6.01 -0.42
N PHE A 16 11.34 -6.10 -0.62
CA PHE A 16 10.46 -7.00 0.11
C PHE A 16 10.86 -8.46 -0.14
N ARG A 17 11.05 -8.84 -1.41
CA ARG A 17 11.40 -10.20 -1.80
C ARG A 17 12.82 -10.58 -1.38
N ALA A 18 13.74 -9.64 -1.36
CA ALA A 18 15.14 -9.90 -1.00
C ALA A 18 15.31 -10.41 0.43
N ARG A 19 14.36 -10.10 1.32
CA ARG A 19 14.43 -10.46 2.74
C ARG A 19 13.48 -11.57 3.15
N LYS A 20 12.72 -12.14 2.20
CA LYS A 20 11.69 -13.11 2.50
C LYS A 20 11.76 -14.28 1.54
N ASP A 21 11.58 -15.49 2.06
CA ASP A 21 11.38 -16.66 1.23
C ASP A 21 9.91 -16.73 0.77
N GLU A 22 9.61 -17.73 -0.08
CA GLU A 22 8.26 -17.90 -0.61
C GLU A 22 7.22 -18.15 0.47
N ALA A 23 7.58 -18.88 1.52
CA ALA A 23 6.65 -19.16 2.62
C ALA A 23 6.31 -17.87 3.38
N ALA A 24 7.29 -16.99 3.62
CA ALA A 24 7.06 -15.71 4.28
C ALA A 24 6.23 -14.77 3.41
N ILE A 25 6.45 -14.78 2.10
CA ILE A 25 5.66 -14.00 1.14
C ILE A 25 4.21 -14.49 1.13
N ALA A 26 4.00 -15.79 1.08
CA ALA A 26 2.67 -16.38 1.11
C ALA A 26 1.95 -16.07 2.44
N GLY A 27 2.68 -16.08 3.55
CA GLY A 27 2.15 -15.70 4.86
C GLY A 27 1.69 -14.25 4.90
N SER A 28 2.48 -13.35 4.31
CA SER A 28 2.09 -11.94 4.18
C SER A 28 0.85 -11.77 3.30
N ALA A 29 0.78 -12.50 2.20
CA ALA A 29 -0.38 -12.46 1.30
C ALA A 29 -1.64 -12.96 1.99
N ALA A 30 -1.53 -14.01 2.81
CA ALA A 30 -2.67 -14.60 3.51
C ALA A 30 -3.29 -13.67 4.55
N MET A 31 -2.57 -12.65 5.02
CA MET A 31 -3.10 -11.66 5.96
C MET A 31 -4.12 -10.72 5.33
N SER A 32 -4.13 -10.60 4.02
CA SER A 32 -5.10 -9.76 3.30
C SER A 32 -6.29 -10.60 2.85
N PRO A 33 -7.52 -10.04 2.91
CA PRO A 33 -8.70 -10.67 2.29
C PRO A 33 -8.55 -10.97 0.81
N PHE A 34 -7.69 -10.25 0.09
CA PHE A 34 -7.40 -10.49 -1.32
C PHE A 34 -6.42 -11.66 -1.52
N ASN A 35 -5.82 -12.16 -0.44
CA ASN A 35 -4.87 -13.27 -0.44
C ASN A 35 -3.66 -13.04 -1.37
N ARG A 36 -3.17 -11.79 -1.38
CA ARG A 36 -1.98 -11.40 -2.12
C ARG A 36 -1.33 -10.20 -1.47
N VAL A 37 -0.06 -9.98 -1.77
CA VAL A 37 0.61 -8.72 -1.44
C VAL A 37 0.20 -7.64 -2.46
N GLY A 38 0.35 -6.38 -2.08
CA GLY A 38 0.05 -5.27 -2.97
C GLY A 38 1.07 -5.15 -4.09
N ARG A 39 0.71 -4.43 -5.15
CA ARG A 39 1.62 -4.10 -6.24
C ARG A 39 2.10 -2.66 -6.09
N PRO A 40 3.35 -2.37 -6.47
CA PRO A 40 3.86 -0.99 -6.41
C PRO A 40 2.96 0.01 -7.14
N GLU A 41 2.37 -0.39 -8.26
CA GLU A 41 1.48 0.45 -9.06
C GLU A 41 0.23 0.85 -8.27
N GLU A 42 -0.23 -0.01 -7.37
CA GLU A 42 -1.42 0.27 -6.56
C GLU A 42 -1.13 1.37 -5.53
N VAL A 43 0.06 1.36 -4.94
CA VAL A 43 0.50 2.42 -4.03
C VAL A 43 0.74 3.71 -4.80
N ALA A 44 1.39 3.62 -5.96
CA ALA A 44 1.66 4.78 -6.81
C ALA A 44 0.36 5.46 -7.28
N ALA A 45 -0.66 4.67 -7.62
CA ALA A 45 -1.96 5.21 -8.02
C ALA A 45 -2.63 5.99 -6.89
N LEU A 46 -2.53 5.52 -5.66
CA LEU A 46 -3.05 6.24 -4.50
C LEU A 46 -2.30 7.57 -4.29
N ILE A 47 -0.98 7.54 -4.37
CA ILE A 47 -0.16 8.74 -4.19
C ILE A 47 -0.50 9.78 -5.27
N ALA A 48 -0.62 9.35 -6.52
CA ALA A 48 -0.98 10.23 -7.62
C ALA A 48 -2.38 10.86 -7.41
N PHE A 49 -3.34 10.07 -6.91
CA PHE A 49 -4.67 10.57 -6.59
C PHE A 49 -4.61 11.63 -5.49
N LEU A 50 -3.91 11.34 -4.39
CA LEU A 50 -3.82 12.26 -3.25
C LEU A 50 -3.13 13.57 -3.64
N ALA A 51 -2.21 13.53 -4.61
CA ALA A 51 -1.53 14.72 -5.12
C ALA A 51 -2.37 15.52 -6.12
N SER A 52 -3.49 14.97 -6.59
CA SER A 52 -4.31 15.61 -7.62
C SER A 52 -5.41 16.49 -7.02
N ASP A 53 -6.01 17.32 -7.85
CA ASP A 53 -7.16 18.16 -7.46
C ASP A 53 -8.39 17.32 -7.12
N ARG A 54 -8.45 16.07 -7.55
CA ARG A 54 -9.55 15.17 -7.23
C ARG A 54 -9.60 14.83 -5.75
N ALA A 55 -8.48 14.99 -5.03
CA ALA A 55 -8.40 14.80 -3.58
C ALA A 55 -8.43 16.12 -2.82
N SER A 56 -9.07 17.15 -3.36
CA SER A 56 -9.01 18.52 -2.82
C SER A 56 -9.62 18.65 -1.42
N TRP A 57 -10.47 17.73 -1.00
CA TRP A 57 -11.11 17.75 0.32
C TRP A 57 -10.40 16.84 1.33
N ILE A 58 -9.27 16.23 0.97
CA ILE A 58 -8.51 15.33 1.83
C ILE A 58 -7.31 16.07 2.40
N LEU A 59 -7.24 16.14 3.73
CA LEU A 59 -6.17 16.86 4.43
C LEU A 59 -5.88 16.16 5.75
N GLY A 60 -4.60 16.01 6.07
CA GLY A 60 -4.15 15.50 7.36
C GLY A 60 -4.45 14.02 7.59
N GLN A 61 -4.66 13.26 6.54
CA GLN A 61 -4.99 11.84 6.64
C GLN A 61 -3.77 10.96 6.44
N ILE A 62 -3.78 9.80 7.10
CA ILE A 62 -2.84 8.73 6.82
C ILE A 62 -3.65 7.60 6.20
N VAL A 63 -3.44 7.35 4.92
CA VAL A 63 -4.16 6.32 4.19
C VAL A 63 -3.34 5.04 4.16
N GLN A 64 -3.98 3.92 4.42
CA GLN A 64 -3.30 2.62 4.55
C GLN A 64 -3.70 1.69 3.40
N PRO A 65 -2.96 1.72 2.27
CA PRO A 65 -3.21 0.78 1.17
C PRO A 65 -2.62 -0.59 1.52
N ASN A 66 -3.34 -1.34 2.34
CA ASN A 66 -2.86 -2.59 2.94
C ASN A 66 -3.72 -3.82 2.59
N GLY A 67 -4.62 -3.71 1.62
CA GLY A 67 -5.44 -4.82 1.20
C GLY A 67 -6.42 -5.32 2.26
N GLY A 68 -6.78 -4.48 3.21
CA GLY A 68 -7.70 -4.86 4.28
C GLY A 68 -7.04 -5.59 5.45
N LEU A 69 -5.73 -5.41 5.61
CA LEU A 69 -4.96 -6.04 6.68
C LEU A 69 -5.48 -5.65 8.07
N ILE A 70 -5.92 -4.42 8.22
CA ILE A 70 -6.50 -3.89 9.44
C ILE A 70 -7.79 -3.17 9.12
#